data_e6369156a585214c1c38b5bdf067a2f1
#
_entry.id   e6369156a585214c1c38b5bdf067a2f1
#
_cell.length_a   1.000
_cell.length_b   1.000
_cell.length_c   1.000
_cell.angle_alpha   90.00
_cell.angle_beta   90.00
_cell.angle_gamma   90.00
#
_symmetry.space_group_name_H-M   'P 1'
#
loop_
_entity.id
_entity.type
_entity.pdbx_description
1 polymer ?
#
loop_
_entity_poly.entity_id
_entity_poly.type
_entity_poly.pdbx_seq_one_letter_code
_entity_poly.pdbx_strand_id
1 'polypeptide(L)'
;GIRKAKEELFNTMLKGHNDILNYEPKKLWDYYFKDNIYYIDHHQSHATYALLNSGQSFSDILAIDGIGSKYRCVFFDKDENLIDLSDKLPIGWLWNHMSNLTSFGTLGASKLMGKVGYGKYSDYYYNVFQTIFDGPITEKKQNKFQHISLHNIDDLAFTLQKFTIDKIKEFVYPLKSCEHLCIAGGVAYNGYMNEEFTKHYKKVFVPPAIGDEGQAIGVYQHANLILNSNTHKAETFAGNEYQFKGDEKADYHQVARAIADGKIVGWFQGKSESGNRALGNRSILADPRNPNINDIINNTIKMREDFRPFAPAVLEEHYKEYFDTNSPSPYMSRICKVKTDTVPGVTHVDGTARIQTVNKNFNEKFYNIINEFYKITGIPMLLNTSFNCQEPIVETPRHALKTFKKTDLD
;
A
#
# COMPACT_ATOMS: atom_id res chain seq x y z
N GLY A 1 -17.72 -8.19 -32.05
CA GLY A 1 -18.10 -8.36 -30.69
C GLY A 1 -17.16 -7.65 -29.75
N ILE A 2 -16.23 -8.35 -29.06
CA ILE A 2 -15.35 -7.82 -28.01
C ILE A 2 -14.49 -6.63 -28.46
N ARG A 3 -13.99 -6.63 -29.71
CA ARG A 3 -13.17 -5.53 -30.23
C ARG A 3 -13.98 -4.24 -30.38
N LYS A 4 -15.23 -4.34 -30.87
CA LYS A 4 -16.11 -3.19 -31.00
C LYS A 4 -16.54 -2.63 -29.66
N ALA A 5 -16.82 -3.49 -28.69
CA ALA A 5 -17.12 -3.08 -27.30
C ALA A 5 -15.94 -2.36 -26.64
N LYS A 6 -14.69 -2.82 -26.85
CA LYS A 6 -13.48 -2.14 -26.37
C LYS A 6 -13.30 -0.76 -27.01
N GLU A 7 -13.54 -0.63 -28.32
CA GLU A 7 -13.43 0.65 -29.03
C GLU A 7 -14.50 1.64 -28.57
N GLU A 8 -15.74 1.20 -28.36
CA GLU A 8 -16.81 2.06 -27.86
C GLU A 8 -16.60 2.45 -26.40
N LEU A 9 -16.15 1.53 -25.54
CA LEU A 9 -15.76 1.82 -24.16
C LEU A 9 -14.63 2.85 -24.12
N PHE A 10 -13.60 2.66 -24.93
CA PHE A 10 -12.47 3.58 -25.04
C PHE A 10 -12.89 4.95 -25.56
N ASN A 11 -13.75 5.02 -26.56
CA ASN A 11 -14.28 6.27 -27.08
C ASN A 11 -15.21 6.99 -26.09
N THR A 12 -15.93 6.24 -25.24
CA THR A 12 -16.76 6.80 -24.18
C THR A 12 -15.88 7.36 -23.05
N MET A 13 -14.80 6.66 -22.70
CA MET A 13 -13.81 7.15 -21.73
C MET A 13 -13.09 8.43 -22.20
N LEU A 14 -12.89 8.61 -23.51
CA LEU A 14 -12.28 9.82 -24.08
C LEU A 14 -13.25 11.02 -24.17
N LYS A 15 -14.56 10.81 -24.12
CA LYS A 15 -15.57 11.87 -24.28
C LYS A 15 -15.91 12.68 -23.03
N GLY A 16 -15.41 12.30 -21.89
CA GLY A 16 -15.53 13.10 -20.67
C GLY A 16 -15.73 12.30 -19.38
N HIS A 17 -15.03 12.69 -18.33
CA HIS A 17 -15.11 12.10 -17.00
C HIS A 17 -16.52 12.15 -16.37
N ASN A 18 -17.36 13.10 -16.76
CA ASN A 18 -18.69 13.30 -16.16
C ASN A 18 -19.73 12.28 -16.62
N ASP A 19 -19.59 11.75 -17.84
CA ASP A 19 -20.52 10.74 -18.36
C ASP A 19 -20.25 9.33 -17.79
N ILE A 20 -19.03 9.06 -17.36
CA ILE A 20 -18.63 7.76 -16.80
C ILE A 20 -19.23 7.53 -15.41
N LEU A 21 -19.38 8.57 -14.60
CA LEU A 21 -19.97 8.49 -13.25
C LEU A 21 -21.48 8.22 -13.25
N ASN A 22 -22.16 8.56 -14.36
CA ASN A 22 -23.59 8.31 -14.54
C ASN A 22 -23.90 7.07 -15.38
N TYR A 23 -22.87 6.37 -15.86
CA TYR A 23 -23.04 5.19 -16.69
C TYR A 23 -23.18 3.96 -15.79
N GLU A 24 -24.30 3.26 -15.88
CA GLU A 24 -24.43 1.93 -15.27
C GLU A 24 -23.64 0.92 -16.13
N PRO A 25 -22.47 0.46 -15.70
CA PRO A 25 -21.64 -0.49 -16.46
C PRO A 25 -22.43 -1.73 -16.86
N LYS A 26 -23.39 -2.15 -16.01
CA LYS A 26 -24.30 -3.25 -16.24
C LYS A 26 -25.05 -3.16 -17.58
N LYS A 27 -25.64 -2.00 -17.92
CA LYS A 27 -26.41 -1.84 -19.16
C LYS A 27 -25.55 -2.02 -20.42
N LEU A 28 -24.28 -1.54 -20.37
CA LEU A 28 -23.34 -1.70 -21.48
C LEU A 28 -22.96 -3.16 -21.68
N TRP A 29 -22.64 -3.84 -20.61
CA TRP A 29 -22.22 -5.23 -20.65
C TRP A 29 -23.37 -6.16 -21.02
N ASP A 30 -24.57 -5.95 -20.48
CA ASP A 30 -25.80 -6.69 -20.87
C ASP A 30 -26.14 -6.55 -22.35
N TYR A 31 -25.86 -5.37 -22.95
CA TYR A 31 -26.03 -5.15 -24.38
C TYR A 31 -25.04 -5.98 -25.23
N TYR A 32 -23.76 -6.08 -24.79
CA TYR A 32 -22.71 -6.75 -25.57
C TYR A 32 -22.57 -8.24 -25.29
N PHE A 33 -22.89 -8.70 -24.10
CA PHE A 33 -22.62 -10.06 -23.60
C PHE A 33 -23.89 -10.78 -23.15
N LYS A 34 -24.94 -10.64 -23.76
CA LYS A 34 -26.33 -11.13 -23.54
C LYS A 34 -26.63 -12.22 -22.51
N ASP A 35 -25.67 -13.07 -22.09
CA ASP A 35 -25.86 -14.17 -21.14
C ASP A 35 -24.62 -14.36 -20.25
N ASN A 36 -24.84 -14.73 -18.97
CA ASN A 36 -23.82 -15.19 -18.01
C ASN A 36 -22.77 -14.15 -17.54
N ILE A 37 -23.17 -12.90 -17.33
CA ILE A 37 -22.31 -11.90 -16.66
C ILE A 37 -22.67 -11.87 -15.18
N TYR A 38 -21.66 -12.13 -14.34
CA TYR A 38 -21.75 -11.99 -12.90
C TYR A 38 -21.08 -10.70 -12.47
N TYR A 39 -21.81 -9.87 -11.74
CA TYR A 39 -21.28 -8.64 -11.16
C TYR A 39 -20.90 -8.89 -9.73
N ILE A 40 -19.64 -8.64 -9.40
CA ILE A 40 -19.12 -8.70 -8.05
C ILE A 40 -18.89 -7.27 -7.58
N ASP A 41 -19.45 -6.91 -6.44
CA ASP A 41 -19.25 -5.59 -5.85
C ASP A 41 -17.77 -5.31 -5.57
N HIS A 42 -17.36 -4.06 -5.78
CA HIS A 42 -15.97 -3.60 -5.61
C HIS A 42 -15.42 -3.94 -4.22
N HIS A 43 -16.17 -3.65 -3.15
CA HIS A 43 -15.73 -3.91 -1.78
C HIS A 43 -15.80 -5.40 -1.42
N GLN A 44 -16.74 -6.13 -2.01
CA GLN A 44 -16.79 -7.60 -1.89
C GLN A 44 -15.55 -8.26 -2.50
N SER A 45 -15.06 -7.73 -3.63
CA SER A 45 -13.82 -8.19 -4.27
C SER A 45 -12.61 -7.94 -3.36
N HIS A 46 -12.46 -6.74 -2.79
CA HIS A 46 -11.43 -6.44 -1.80
C HIS A 46 -11.50 -7.35 -0.56
N ALA A 47 -12.71 -7.56 -0.03
CA ALA A 47 -12.92 -8.40 1.14
C ALA A 47 -12.52 -9.87 0.87
N THR A 48 -12.95 -10.41 -0.27
CA THR A 48 -12.61 -11.78 -0.68
C THR A 48 -11.11 -11.95 -0.86
N TYR A 49 -10.45 -10.99 -1.56
CA TYR A 49 -9.01 -11.02 -1.73
C TYR A 49 -8.27 -11.02 -0.40
N ALA A 50 -8.66 -10.16 0.53
CA ALA A 50 -8.01 -10.08 1.83
C ALA A 50 -8.22 -11.36 2.65
N LEU A 51 -9.45 -11.88 2.75
CA LEU A 51 -9.75 -13.07 3.54
C LEU A 51 -9.02 -14.31 3.02
N LEU A 52 -9.16 -14.62 1.73
CA LEU A 52 -8.59 -15.85 1.16
C LEU A 52 -7.06 -15.87 1.18
N ASN A 53 -6.42 -14.70 1.20
CA ASN A 53 -4.96 -14.61 1.26
C ASN A 53 -4.41 -14.49 2.69
N SER A 54 -5.28 -14.24 3.69
CA SER A 54 -4.89 -14.13 5.10
C SER A 54 -4.43 -15.46 5.72
N GLY A 55 -4.87 -16.59 5.17
CA GLY A 55 -4.71 -17.91 5.77
C GLY A 55 -5.63 -18.15 6.99
N GLN A 56 -6.66 -17.30 7.18
CA GLN A 56 -7.70 -17.47 8.20
C GLN A 56 -8.95 -18.05 7.57
N SER A 57 -9.66 -18.92 8.28
CA SER A 57 -10.95 -19.47 7.85
C SER A 57 -12.10 -18.49 8.06
N PHE A 58 -11.95 -17.55 8.99
CA PHE A 58 -12.88 -16.45 9.26
C PHE A 58 -12.10 -15.25 9.80
N SER A 59 -12.63 -14.05 9.59
CA SER A 59 -12.05 -12.79 10.05
C SER A 59 -13.09 -11.69 9.98
N ASP A 60 -12.98 -10.68 10.85
CA ASP A 60 -13.56 -9.39 10.54
C ASP A 60 -12.83 -8.81 9.31
N ILE A 61 -13.54 -8.10 8.44
CA ILE A 61 -12.94 -7.53 7.23
C ILE A 61 -13.35 -6.07 7.09
N LEU A 62 -12.37 -5.18 6.99
CA LEU A 62 -12.58 -3.78 6.64
C LEU A 62 -12.14 -3.55 5.19
N ALA A 63 -13.10 -3.36 4.29
CA ALA A 63 -12.83 -2.91 2.93
C ALA A 63 -13.13 -1.41 2.85
N ILE A 64 -12.05 -0.61 2.70
CA ILE A 64 -12.12 0.85 2.80
C ILE A 64 -11.37 1.51 1.64
N ASP A 65 -12.11 2.30 0.85
CA ASP A 65 -11.58 2.94 -0.35
C ASP A 65 -12.02 4.41 -0.48
N GLY A 66 -11.53 5.09 -1.51
CA GLY A 66 -11.95 6.43 -1.86
C GLY A 66 -13.35 6.45 -2.46
N ILE A 67 -13.58 5.60 -3.45
CA ILE A 67 -14.86 5.41 -4.15
C ILE A 67 -14.90 3.95 -4.62
N GLY A 68 -16.04 3.29 -4.45
CA GLY A 68 -16.32 1.99 -5.07
C GLY A 68 -17.60 2.04 -5.89
N SER A 69 -18.05 0.89 -6.39
CA SER A 69 -19.25 0.79 -7.22
C SER A 69 -20.53 1.17 -6.47
N LYS A 70 -20.62 0.84 -5.19
CA LYS A 70 -21.79 1.10 -4.34
C LYS A 70 -21.41 1.73 -3.01
N TYR A 71 -20.29 1.33 -2.44
CA TYR A 71 -19.84 1.72 -1.11
C TYR A 71 -18.53 2.52 -1.18
N ARG A 72 -18.15 3.16 -0.07
CA ARG A 72 -16.83 3.73 0.20
C ARG A 72 -16.09 2.99 1.30
N CYS A 73 -16.84 2.48 2.25
CA CYS A 73 -16.33 1.73 3.39
C CYS A 73 -17.37 0.70 3.82
N VAL A 74 -16.98 -0.55 3.90
CA VAL A 74 -17.80 -1.61 4.47
C VAL A 74 -17.01 -2.43 5.46
N PHE A 75 -17.72 -2.92 6.46
CA PHE A 75 -17.20 -3.90 7.41
C PHE A 75 -18.00 -5.20 7.27
N PHE A 76 -17.32 -6.32 7.23
CA PHE A 76 -17.92 -7.64 7.34
C PHE A 76 -17.50 -8.23 8.68
N ASP A 77 -18.45 -8.71 9.45
CA ASP A 77 -18.14 -9.45 10.67
C ASP A 77 -17.67 -10.89 10.35
N LYS A 78 -17.27 -11.65 11.37
CA LYS A 78 -16.82 -13.05 11.21
C LYS A 78 -17.84 -13.98 10.56
N ASP A 79 -19.12 -13.64 10.59
CA ASP A 79 -20.24 -14.40 10.02
C ASP A 79 -20.66 -13.83 8.64
N GLU A 80 -19.80 -12.99 8.04
CA GLU A 80 -19.96 -12.34 6.71
C GLU A 80 -21.14 -11.36 6.61
N ASN A 81 -21.69 -10.88 7.75
CA ASN A 81 -22.71 -9.84 7.71
C ASN A 81 -22.08 -8.49 7.32
N LEU A 82 -22.62 -7.89 6.26
CA LEU A 82 -22.14 -6.59 5.76
C LEU A 82 -22.74 -5.43 6.57
N ILE A 83 -21.87 -4.54 7.03
CA ILE A 83 -22.21 -3.27 7.70
C ILE A 83 -21.68 -2.13 6.83
N ASP A 84 -22.60 -1.32 6.28
CA ASP A 84 -22.23 -0.16 5.47
C ASP A 84 -21.80 1.02 6.37
N LEU A 85 -20.57 1.46 6.19
CA LEU A 85 -19.95 2.59 6.89
C LEU A 85 -19.69 3.78 5.96
N SER A 86 -20.18 3.77 4.73
CA SER A 86 -19.84 4.74 3.69
C SER A 86 -20.13 6.19 4.06
N ASP A 87 -21.24 6.45 4.76
CA ASP A 87 -21.60 7.79 5.24
C ASP A 87 -20.94 8.16 6.58
N LYS A 88 -20.58 7.15 7.38
CA LYS A 88 -19.96 7.33 8.69
C LYS A 88 -18.44 7.44 8.62
N LEU A 89 -17.82 6.82 7.60
CA LEU A 89 -16.36 6.68 7.50
C LEU A 89 -15.83 6.97 6.07
N PRO A 90 -16.13 8.16 5.51
CA PRO A 90 -15.66 8.53 4.16
C PRO A 90 -14.19 8.96 4.15
N ILE A 91 -13.31 8.19 4.80
CA ILE A 91 -11.89 8.52 5.01
C ILE A 91 -11.13 8.63 3.68
N GLY A 92 -11.33 7.68 2.76
CA GLY A 92 -10.63 7.71 1.48
C GLY A 92 -10.97 8.95 0.65
N TRP A 93 -12.27 9.31 0.63
CA TRP A 93 -12.69 10.55 0.01
C TRP A 93 -12.03 11.77 0.68
N LEU A 94 -11.99 11.81 2.02
CA LEU A 94 -11.40 12.94 2.76
C LEU A 94 -9.90 13.10 2.44
N TRP A 95 -9.11 12.00 2.44
CA TRP A 95 -7.70 12.03 2.07
C TRP A 95 -7.47 12.54 0.64
N ASN A 96 -8.27 12.05 -0.32
CA ASN A 96 -8.18 12.49 -1.70
C ASN A 96 -8.58 13.96 -1.85
N HIS A 97 -9.65 14.39 -1.15
CA HIS A 97 -10.10 15.78 -1.20
C HIS A 97 -9.05 16.74 -0.61
N MET A 98 -8.49 16.42 0.57
CA MET A 98 -7.43 17.24 1.17
C MET A 98 -6.17 17.26 0.30
N SER A 99 -5.79 16.15 -0.30
CA SER A 99 -4.68 16.10 -1.25
C SER A 99 -4.89 17.00 -2.47
N ASN A 100 -6.11 17.03 -3.02
CA ASN A 100 -6.47 17.90 -4.16
C ASN A 100 -6.34 19.40 -3.84
N LEU A 101 -6.53 19.79 -2.59
CA LEU A 101 -6.37 21.18 -2.16
C LEU A 101 -4.89 21.57 -2.02
N THR A 102 -3.98 20.62 -2.01
CA THR A 102 -2.53 20.84 -1.96
C THR A 102 -1.90 20.78 -3.34
N SER A 103 -0.61 21.11 -3.45
CA SER A 103 0.18 20.91 -4.68
C SER A 103 0.36 19.45 -5.09
N PHE A 104 -0.09 18.47 -4.28
CA PHE A 104 0.06 17.05 -4.57
C PHE A 104 -1.00 16.50 -5.53
N GLY A 105 -2.16 17.16 -5.64
CA GLY A 105 -3.23 16.83 -6.61
C GLY A 105 -3.98 15.53 -6.32
N THR A 106 -4.75 15.06 -7.28
CA THR A 106 -5.74 13.97 -7.17
C THR A 106 -5.17 12.62 -6.72
N LEU A 107 -3.93 12.29 -7.08
CA LEU A 107 -3.27 11.05 -6.69
C LEU A 107 -2.23 11.26 -5.58
N GLY A 108 -2.29 12.39 -4.90
CA GLY A 108 -1.28 12.81 -3.94
C GLY A 108 -1.51 12.36 -2.50
N ALA A 109 -2.57 11.61 -2.18
CA ALA A 109 -2.87 11.19 -0.81
C ALA A 109 -1.69 10.48 -0.11
N SER A 110 -0.92 9.68 -0.86
CA SER A 110 0.29 9.03 -0.35
C SER A 110 1.45 10.01 -0.08
N LYS A 111 1.54 11.10 -0.85
CA LYS A 111 2.51 12.18 -0.60
C LYS A 111 2.11 12.99 0.62
N LEU A 112 0.81 13.32 0.74
CA LEU A 112 0.26 13.98 1.92
C LEU A 112 0.50 13.15 3.19
N MET A 113 0.33 11.82 3.13
CA MET A 113 0.66 10.92 4.24
C MET A 113 2.16 10.97 4.60
N GLY A 114 3.05 11.17 3.63
CA GLY A 114 4.49 11.36 3.87
C GLY A 114 4.82 12.62 4.69
N LYS A 115 3.89 13.58 4.76
CA LYS A 115 4.02 14.81 5.53
C LYS A 115 3.58 14.68 6.99
N VAL A 116 2.95 13.57 7.39
CA VAL A 116 2.42 13.35 8.75
C VAL A 116 3.48 13.57 9.82
N GLY A 117 4.69 13.08 9.62
CA GLY A 117 5.78 13.17 10.60
C GLY A 117 6.33 14.58 10.83
N TYR A 118 6.04 15.52 9.94
CA TYR A 118 6.54 16.91 10.00
C TYR A 118 5.58 17.87 10.71
N GLY A 119 4.29 17.49 10.87
CA GLY A 119 3.25 18.37 11.36
C GLY A 119 2.93 18.24 12.84
N LYS A 120 2.04 19.09 13.28
CA LYS A 120 1.47 19.13 14.63
C LYS A 120 -0.05 19.15 14.54
N TYR A 121 -0.70 18.80 15.66
CA TYR A 121 -2.14 18.88 15.79
C TYR A 121 -2.66 20.33 15.63
N SER A 122 -3.76 20.48 14.88
CA SER A 122 -4.44 21.75 14.65
C SER A 122 -5.94 21.60 14.91
N ASP A 123 -6.45 22.32 15.91
CA ASP A 123 -7.89 22.38 16.20
C ASP A 123 -8.69 22.88 14.98
N TYR A 124 -8.12 23.83 14.23
CA TYR A 124 -8.76 24.35 13.01
C TYR A 124 -9.05 23.23 12.02
N TYR A 125 -8.03 22.46 11.63
CA TYR A 125 -8.22 21.35 10.67
C TYR A 125 -9.09 20.25 11.24
N TYR A 126 -8.96 19.92 12.53
CA TYR A 126 -9.77 18.89 13.15
C TYR A 126 -11.27 19.25 13.12
N ASN A 127 -11.62 20.50 13.45
CA ASN A 127 -12.99 21.00 13.40
C ASN A 127 -13.54 21.05 11.96
N VAL A 128 -12.71 21.39 10.98
CA VAL A 128 -13.07 21.31 9.56
C VAL A 128 -13.43 19.87 9.19
N PHE A 129 -12.60 18.90 9.55
CA PHE A 129 -12.87 17.47 9.25
C PHE A 129 -14.13 16.99 9.97
N GLN A 130 -14.33 17.36 11.24
CA GLN A 130 -15.55 17.03 11.98
C GLN A 130 -16.80 17.56 11.24
N THR A 131 -16.78 18.80 10.79
CA THR A 131 -17.90 19.37 10.00
C THR A 131 -18.15 18.61 8.70
N ILE A 132 -17.11 18.03 8.08
CA ILE A 132 -17.25 17.18 6.90
C ILE A 132 -17.97 15.87 7.26
N PHE A 133 -17.68 15.30 8.42
CA PHE A 133 -18.26 14.03 8.87
C PHE A 133 -19.67 14.18 9.50
N ASP A 134 -20.15 15.41 9.76
CA ASP A 134 -21.51 15.66 10.24
C ASP A 134 -22.55 15.46 9.12
N GLY A 135 -22.93 14.17 8.88
CA GLY A 135 -23.92 13.76 7.88
C GLY A 135 -23.34 13.51 6.47
N PRO A 136 -24.18 13.16 5.49
CA PRO A 136 -23.76 12.69 4.17
C PRO A 136 -22.97 13.74 3.39
N ILE A 137 -22.04 13.25 2.54
CA ILE A 137 -21.24 14.10 1.65
C ILE A 137 -22.07 14.50 0.45
N THR A 138 -22.72 15.65 0.52
CA THR A 138 -23.47 16.25 -0.57
C THR A 138 -22.57 17.14 -1.44
N GLU A 139 -22.98 17.40 -2.68
CA GLU A 139 -22.28 18.33 -3.59
C GLU A 139 -22.13 19.74 -2.97
N LYS A 140 -23.17 20.24 -2.31
CA LYS A 140 -23.14 21.51 -1.58
C LYS A 140 -22.07 21.50 -0.48
N LYS A 141 -21.91 20.38 0.22
CA LYS A 141 -20.91 20.21 1.25
C LYS A 141 -19.51 20.14 0.64
N GLN A 142 -19.32 19.41 -0.47
CA GLN A 142 -18.05 19.36 -1.20
C GLN A 142 -17.60 20.75 -1.66
N ASN A 143 -18.51 21.54 -2.26
CA ASN A 143 -18.22 22.90 -2.74
C ASN A 143 -17.81 23.84 -1.60
N LYS A 144 -18.41 23.72 -0.40
CA LYS A 144 -18.02 24.51 0.77
C LYS A 144 -16.56 24.27 1.19
N PHE A 145 -16.05 23.04 1.00
CA PHE A 145 -14.71 22.65 1.41
C PHE A 145 -13.63 22.85 0.35
N GLN A 146 -13.97 23.30 -0.85
CA GLN A 146 -13.00 23.73 -1.87
C GLN A 146 -12.23 24.99 -1.47
N HIS A 147 -12.71 25.75 -0.50
CA HIS A 147 -12.15 27.02 -0.05
C HIS A 147 -11.55 26.96 1.36
N ILE A 148 -11.12 25.78 1.82
CA ILE A 148 -10.41 25.64 3.09
C ILE A 148 -9.09 26.40 3.00
N SER A 149 -8.82 27.27 3.96
CA SER A 149 -7.54 27.94 4.05
C SER A 149 -6.45 26.96 4.48
N LEU A 150 -5.48 26.71 3.60
CA LEU A 150 -4.34 25.85 3.89
C LEU A 150 -3.21 26.70 4.48
N HIS A 151 -3.13 26.76 5.80
CA HIS A 151 -2.09 27.51 6.51
C HIS A 151 -0.75 26.72 6.55
N ASN A 152 -0.83 25.41 6.78
CA ASN A 152 0.30 24.53 6.89
C ASN A 152 -0.09 23.10 6.45
N ILE A 153 0.56 22.60 5.39
CA ILE A 153 0.28 21.27 4.82
C ILE A 153 0.72 20.13 5.77
N ASP A 154 1.80 20.35 6.52
CA ASP A 154 2.30 19.34 7.46
C ASP A 154 1.33 19.17 8.63
N ASP A 155 0.81 20.27 9.20
CA ASP A 155 -0.21 20.26 10.26
C ASP A 155 -1.55 19.70 9.76
N LEU A 156 -1.92 19.98 8.51
CA LEU A 156 -3.07 19.36 7.84
C LEU A 156 -2.90 17.83 7.81
N ALA A 157 -1.75 17.35 7.35
CA ALA A 157 -1.47 15.91 7.22
C ALA A 157 -1.48 15.20 8.58
N PHE A 158 -0.81 15.78 9.59
CA PHE A 158 -0.80 15.25 10.96
C PHE A 158 -2.21 15.16 11.55
N THR A 159 -2.98 16.26 11.44
CA THR A 159 -4.32 16.32 11.99
C THR A 159 -5.28 15.38 11.27
N LEU A 160 -5.14 15.24 9.95
CA LEU A 160 -5.90 14.30 9.15
C LEU A 160 -5.62 12.84 9.55
N GLN A 161 -4.35 12.51 9.82
CA GLN A 161 -3.98 11.18 10.31
C GLN A 161 -4.58 10.90 11.70
N LYS A 162 -4.48 11.87 12.62
CA LYS A 162 -5.10 11.73 13.95
C LYS A 162 -6.61 11.57 13.84
N PHE A 163 -7.27 12.39 13.03
CA PHE A 163 -8.70 12.31 12.78
C PHE A 163 -9.11 10.94 12.22
N THR A 164 -8.32 10.40 11.28
CA THR A 164 -8.52 9.05 10.73
C THR A 164 -8.52 7.99 11.84
N ILE A 165 -7.54 8.03 12.73
CA ILE A 165 -7.43 7.09 13.86
C ILE A 165 -8.63 7.24 14.82
N ASP A 166 -9.00 8.46 15.15
CA ASP A 166 -10.12 8.72 16.06
C ASP A 166 -11.44 8.16 15.48
N LYS A 167 -11.68 8.34 14.17
CA LYS A 167 -12.88 7.83 13.51
C LYS A 167 -12.88 6.31 13.34
N ILE A 168 -11.74 5.70 13.12
CA ILE A 168 -11.60 4.22 13.13
C ILE A 168 -11.97 3.68 14.53
N LYS A 169 -11.48 4.30 15.59
CA LYS A 169 -11.82 3.89 16.97
C LYS A 169 -13.31 4.07 17.27
N GLU A 170 -13.90 5.15 16.78
CA GLU A 170 -15.31 5.44 17.00
C GLU A 170 -16.25 4.46 16.28
N PHE A 171 -15.96 4.14 15.00
CA PHE A 171 -16.90 3.42 14.15
C PHE A 171 -16.54 1.96 13.86
N VAL A 172 -15.26 1.58 13.91
CA VAL A 172 -14.84 0.20 13.59
C VAL A 172 -14.61 -0.64 14.84
N TYR A 173 -13.98 -0.10 15.88
CA TYR A 173 -13.70 -0.87 17.10
C TYR A 173 -14.94 -1.50 17.76
N PRO A 174 -16.10 -0.82 17.83
CA PRO A 174 -17.31 -1.42 18.39
C PRO A 174 -17.87 -2.59 17.59
N LEU A 175 -17.45 -2.76 16.33
CA LEU A 175 -17.93 -3.81 15.44
C LEU A 175 -17.11 -5.13 15.55
N LYS A 176 -16.02 -5.11 16.32
CA LYS A 176 -15.15 -6.29 16.48
C LYS A 176 -15.97 -7.53 16.90
N SER A 177 -15.94 -8.57 16.07
CA SER A 177 -16.63 -9.84 16.33
C SER A 177 -15.70 -11.03 16.56
N CYS A 178 -14.40 -10.86 16.19
CA CYS A 178 -13.37 -11.87 16.42
C CYS A 178 -11.98 -11.24 16.65
N GLU A 179 -10.95 -12.06 16.82
CA GLU A 179 -9.58 -11.62 17.11
C GLU A 179 -8.73 -11.35 15.84
N HIS A 180 -9.30 -11.56 14.65
CA HIS A 180 -8.64 -11.41 13.37
C HIS A 180 -9.29 -10.28 12.57
N LEU A 181 -8.49 -9.43 11.92
CA LEU A 181 -8.95 -8.40 11.00
C LEU A 181 -8.19 -8.50 9.68
N CYS A 182 -8.91 -8.52 8.59
CA CYS A 182 -8.38 -8.31 7.25
C CYS A 182 -8.72 -6.90 6.78
N ILE A 183 -7.77 -6.20 6.14
CA ILE A 183 -7.98 -4.83 5.65
C ILE A 183 -7.56 -4.76 4.19
N ALA A 184 -8.41 -4.20 3.32
CA ALA A 184 -8.11 -3.95 1.91
C ALA A 184 -8.81 -2.68 1.40
N GLY A 185 -8.49 -2.27 0.16
CA GLY A 185 -8.90 -1.01 -0.44
C GLY A 185 -7.83 0.06 -0.33
N GLY A 186 -7.94 1.11 -1.12
CA GLY A 186 -6.90 2.14 -1.25
C GLY A 186 -6.52 2.84 0.06
N VAL A 187 -7.44 2.97 1.03
CA VAL A 187 -7.13 3.54 2.35
C VAL A 187 -6.24 2.62 3.19
N ALA A 188 -6.23 1.32 2.94
CA ALA A 188 -5.37 0.37 3.64
C ALA A 188 -3.87 0.54 3.33
N TYR A 189 -3.49 1.43 2.41
CA TYR A 189 -2.11 1.93 2.30
C TYR A 189 -1.68 2.79 3.48
N ASN A 190 -2.61 3.20 4.35
CA ASN A 190 -2.32 3.96 5.56
C ASN A 190 -1.71 3.06 6.65
N GLY A 191 -0.37 3.02 6.67
CA GLY A 191 0.38 2.16 7.59
C GLY A 191 0.22 2.52 9.06
N TYR A 192 -0.04 3.78 9.40
CA TYR A 192 -0.34 4.20 10.79
C TYR A 192 -1.68 3.64 11.25
N MET A 193 -2.70 3.67 10.38
CA MET A 193 -4.01 3.06 10.65
C MET A 193 -3.88 1.55 10.85
N ASN A 194 -3.15 0.88 9.98
CA ASN A 194 -2.97 -0.57 10.05
C ASN A 194 -2.24 -1.00 11.33
N GLU A 195 -1.24 -0.23 11.79
CA GLU A 195 -0.56 -0.48 13.06
C GLU A 195 -1.49 -0.23 14.25
N GLU A 196 -2.35 0.80 14.21
CA GLU A 196 -3.31 1.05 15.29
C GLU A 196 -4.25 -0.13 15.53
N PHE A 197 -4.67 -0.83 14.46
CA PHE A 197 -5.52 -2.01 14.59
C PHE A 197 -4.83 -3.17 15.33
N THR A 198 -3.50 -3.27 15.31
CA THR A 198 -2.77 -4.33 16.05
C THR A 198 -2.87 -4.19 17.57
N LYS A 199 -3.29 -3.02 18.07
CA LYS A 199 -3.59 -2.78 19.49
C LYS A 199 -4.95 -3.33 19.90
N HIS A 200 -5.83 -3.58 18.95
CA HIS A 200 -7.21 -4.01 19.16
C HIS A 200 -7.48 -5.45 18.71
N TYR A 201 -6.78 -5.93 17.69
CA TYR A 201 -6.88 -7.28 17.14
C TYR A 201 -5.57 -8.05 17.35
N LYS A 202 -5.66 -9.36 17.64
CA LYS A 202 -4.47 -10.22 17.76
C LYS A 202 -3.74 -10.44 16.44
N LYS A 203 -4.49 -10.50 15.34
CA LYS A 203 -3.94 -10.63 13.99
C LYS A 203 -4.57 -9.61 13.07
N VAL A 204 -3.74 -8.84 12.42
CA VAL A 204 -4.14 -7.89 11.37
C VAL A 204 -3.43 -8.28 10.07
N PHE A 205 -4.20 -8.57 9.05
CA PHE A 205 -3.70 -8.94 7.72
C PHE A 205 -4.06 -7.85 6.70
N VAL A 206 -3.05 -7.43 5.95
CA VAL A 206 -3.19 -6.51 4.82
C VAL A 206 -2.51 -7.17 3.63
N PRO A 207 -3.20 -7.47 2.53
CA PRO A 207 -2.64 -8.20 1.40
C PRO A 207 -1.60 -7.38 0.63
N PRO A 208 -0.74 -8.00 -0.22
CA PRO A 208 0.28 -7.27 -0.96
C PRO A 208 -0.27 -6.31 -2.02
N ALA A 209 -1.31 -6.68 -2.76
CA ALA A 209 -2.02 -5.82 -3.72
C ALA A 209 -3.23 -5.17 -3.02
N ILE A 210 -2.97 -4.16 -2.22
CA ILE A 210 -3.91 -3.60 -1.23
C ILE A 210 -5.08 -2.88 -1.88
N GLY A 211 -4.83 -2.11 -2.93
CA GLY A 211 -5.81 -1.28 -3.64
C GLY A 211 -6.43 -1.99 -4.85
N ASP A 212 -6.84 -1.20 -5.84
CA ASP A 212 -7.53 -1.70 -7.04
C ASP A 212 -6.69 -2.65 -7.90
N GLU A 213 -5.38 -2.67 -7.74
CA GLU A 213 -4.51 -3.65 -8.37
C GLU A 213 -4.79 -5.10 -7.90
N GLY A 214 -5.43 -5.28 -6.75
CA GLY A 214 -5.90 -6.56 -6.22
C GLY A 214 -7.30 -6.98 -6.70
N GLN A 215 -8.06 -6.08 -7.32
CA GLN A 215 -9.47 -6.30 -7.71
C GLN A 215 -9.64 -7.51 -8.63
N ALA A 216 -8.83 -7.63 -9.67
CA ALA A 216 -8.94 -8.75 -10.60
C ALA A 216 -8.73 -10.11 -9.91
N ILE A 217 -7.84 -10.16 -8.92
CA ILE A 217 -7.58 -11.36 -8.11
C ILE A 217 -8.81 -11.66 -7.24
N GLY A 218 -9.33 -10.63 -6.55
CA GLY A 218 -10.51 -10.78 -5.68
C GLY A 218 -11.74 -11.22 -6.44
N VAL A 219 -12.01 -10.65 -7.63
CA VAL A 219 -13.09 -11.06 -8.52
C VAL A 219 -12.92 -12.52 -8.95
N TYR A 220 -11.73 -12.92 -9.38
CA TYR A 220 -11.43 -14.30 -9.76
C TYR A 220 -11.65 -15.28 -8.60
N GLN A 221 -11.14 -14.94 -7.42
CA GLN A 221 -11.29 -15.76 -6.21
C GLN A 221 -12.76 -15.88 -5.79
N HIS A 222 -13.51 -14.77 -5.82
CA HIS A 222 -14.94 -14.75 -5.50
C HIS A 222 -15.77 -15.59 -6.48
N ALA A 223 -15.50 -15.45 -7.78
CA ALA A 223 -16.14 -16.27 -8.81
C ALA A 223 -15.88 -17.76 -8.62
N ASN A 224 -14.65 -18.16 -8.28
CA ASN A 224 -14.32 -19.55 -8.00
C ASN A 224 -15.04 -20.10 -6.76
N LEU A 225 -15.20 -19.29 -5.70
CA LEU A 225 -15.98 -19.67 -4.52
C LEU A 225 -17.43 -20.01 -4.90
N ILE A 226 -18.07 -19.16 -5.70
CA ILE A 226 -19.49 -19.32 -6.07
C ILE A 226 -19.67 -20.46 -7.06
N LEU A 227 -18.81 -20.54 -8.10
CA LEU A 227 -19.02 -21.46 -9.21
C LEU A 227 -18.43 -22.85 -8.97
N ASN A 228 -17.32 -22.95 -8.27
CA ASN A 228 -16.52 -24.17 -8.17
C ASN A 228 -16.29 -24.66 -6.73
N SER A 229 -16.77 -23.92 -5.72
CA SER A 229 -16.49 -24.18 -4.30
C SER A 229 -14.99 -24.34 -4.01
N ASN A 230 -14.13 -23.68 -4.78
CA ASN A 230 -12.69 -23.82 -4.72
C ASN A 230 -12.02 -22.49 -4.33
N THR A 231 -11.04 -22.56 -3.43
CA THR A 231 -10.33 -21.39 -2.95
C THR A 231 -8.84 -21.53 -3.27
N HIS A 232 -8.30 -20.59 -4.01
CA HIS A 232 -6.85 -20.51 -4.27
C HIS A 232 -6.28 -19.26 -3.62
N LYS A 233 -5.23 -19.44 -2.84
CA LYS A 233 -4.43 -18.31 -2.34
C LYS A 233 -3.65 -17.70 -3.51
N ALA A 234 -3.65 -16.37 -3.62
CA ALA A 234 -2.85 -15.69 -4.62
C ALA A 234 -1.37 -15.68 -4.24
N GLU A 235 -0.51 -15.80 -5.25
CA GLU A 235 0.93 -15.66 -5.06
C GLU A 235 1.32 -14.20 -4.85
N THR A 236 2.19 -13.92 -3.89
CA THR A 236 2.77 -12.58 -3.69
C THR A 236 3.73 -12.22 -4.82
N PHE A 237 4.47 -13.19 -5.34
CA PHE A 237 5.37 -13.04 -6.48
C PHE A 237 4.72 -13.70 -7.69
N ALA A 238 3.91 -12.94 -8.42
CA ALA A 238 3.04 -13.46 -9.49
C ALA A 238 3.44 -12.97 -10.90
N GLY A 239 4.44 -12.10 -11.02
CA GLY A 239 4.94 -11.60 -12.30
C GLY A 239 5.71 -12.66 -13.10
N ASN A 240 6.26 -12.25 -14.23
CA ASN A 240 7.04 -13.16 -15.06
C ASN A 240 8.42 -13.46 -14.45
N GLU A 241 8.88 -14.69 -14.62
CA GLU A 241 10.25 -15.08 -14.35
C GLU A 241 11.07 -14.98 -15.62
N TYR A 242 12.23 -14.33 -15.52
CA TYR A 242 13.13 -14.13 -16.66
C TYR A 242 14.41 -14.93 -16.46
N GLN A 243 14.82 -15.66 -17.51
CA GLN A 243 16.11 -16.36 -17.56
C GLN A 243 17.10 -15.53 -18.35
N PHE A 244 18.32 -15.43 -17.86
CA PHE A 244 19.45 -14.80 -18.54
C PHE A 244 20.42 -15.84 -19.03
N LYS A 245 20.99 -15.63 -20.24
CA LYS A 245 22.18 -16.40 -20.66
C LYS A 245 23.37 -15.88 -19.86
N GLY A 246 23.98 -16.73 -19.06
CA GLY A 246 25.12 -16.37 -18.23
C GLY A 246 24.75 -15.90 -16.81
N ASP A 247 23.62 -16.37 -16.28
CA ASP A 247 23.27 -16.19 -14.87
C ASP A 247 24.33 -16.85 -13.97
N GLU A 248 25.38 -16.10 -13.66
CA GLU A 248 26.18 -16.40 -12.49
C GLU A 248 25.30 -16.17 -11.26
N LYS A 249 25.26 -17.15 -10.37
CA LYS A 249 24.54 -17.01 -9.10
C LYS A 249 25.17 -15.84 -8.36
N ALA A 250 24.37 -14.82 -8.04
CA ALA A 250 24.85 -13.70 -7.26
C ALA A 250 25.46 -14.19 -5.94
N ASP A 251 26.70 -13.78 -5.67
CA ASP A 251 27.33 -14.00 -4.38
C ASP A 251 26.71 -13.03 -3.37
N TYR A 252 25.85 -13.56 -2.52
CA TYR A 252 25.17 -12.75 -1.49
C TYR A 252 26.13 -12.04 -0.54
N HIS A 253 27.30 -12.66 -0.25
CA HIS A 253 28.32 -12.06 0.59
C HIS A 253 28.97 -10.86 -0.10
N GLN A 254 29.29 -10.95 -1.41
CA GLN A 254 29.83 -9.81 -2.16
C GLN A 254 28.83 -8.66 -2.25
N VAL A 255 27.55 -8.96 -2.53
CA VAL A 255 26.48 -7.94 -2.56
C VAL A 255 26.33 -7.26 -1.19
N ALA A 256 26.26 -8.05 -0.12
CA ALA A 256 26.16 -7.51 1.24
C ALA A 256 27.38 -6.67 1.63
N ARG A 257 28.59 -7.08 1.23
CA ARG A 257 29.83 -6.32 1.42
C ARG A 257 29.79 -4.99 0.68
N ALA A 258 29.40 -5.00 -0.59
CA ALA A 258 29.28 -3.77 -1.37
C ALA A 258 28.30 -2.76 -0.70
N ILE A 259 27.15 -3.24 -0.21
CA ILE A 259 26.20 -2.39 0.52
C ILE A 259 26.82 -1.88 1.83
N ALA A 260 27.53 -2.72 2.59
CA ALA A 260 28.19 -2.33 3.83
C ALA A 260 29.32 -1.29 3.61
N ASP A 261 29.93 -1.30 2.43
CA ASP A 261 30.94 -0.34 1.98
C ASP A 261 30.31 0.94 1.37
N GLY A 262 28.99 1.10 1.45
CA GLY A 262 28.25 2.31 1.09
C GLY A 262 27.70 2.34 -0.33
N LYS A 263 27.75 1.21 -1.08
CA LYS A 263 27.18 1.08 -2.41
C LYS A 263 25.66 1.01 -2.38
N ILE A 264 25.01 1.51 -3.46
CA ILE A 264 23.54 1.46 -3.63
C ILE A 264 23.25 0.47 -4.74
N VAL A 265 22.71 -0.69 -4.38
CA VAL A 265 22.59 -1.83 -5.28
C VAL A 265 21.20 -1.98 -5.87
N GLY A 266 21.11 -2.08 -7.20
CA GLY A 266 19.90 -2.52 -7.89
C GLY A 266 19.78 -4.04 -7.84
N TRP A 267 18.72 -4.56 -7.19
CA TRP A 267 18.49 -5.99 -7.01
C TRP A 267 17.27 -6.46 -7.82
N PHE A 268 17.50 -7.40 -8.74
CA PHE A 268 16.48 -7.99 -9.62
C PHE A 268 16.55 -9.51 -9.55
N GLN A 269 15.47 -10.18 -9.13
CA GLN A 269 15.41 -11.64 -9.02
C GLN A 269 14.01 -12.19 -9.27
N GLY A 270 13.88 -13.44 -9.69
CA GLY A 270 12.65 -14.21 -9.79
C GLY A 270 11.46 -13.43 -10.39
N LYS A 271 10.26 -13.81 -10.01
CA LYS A 271 9.01 -13.14 -10.40
C LYS A 271 8.84 -11.81 -9.66
N SER A 272 8.24 -10.79 -10.31
CA SER A 272 7.91 -9.53 -9.67
C SER A 272 6.79 -9.68 -8.63
N GLU A 273 6.76 -8.74 -7.71
CA GLU A 273 5.77 -8.65 -6.64
C GLU A 273 4.38 -8.30 -7.19
N SER A 274 3.32 -8.82 -6.55
CA SER A 274 1.96 -8.32 -6.69
C SER A 274 1.80 -7.00 -5.93
N GLY A 275 1.14 -6.00 -6.51
CA GLY A 275 0.94 -4.70 -5.90
C GLY A 275 2.07 -3.70 -6.14
N ASN A 276 2.02 -2.58 -5.43
CA ASN A 276 2.84 -1.40 -5.70
C ASN A 276 4.10 -1.29 -4.83
N ARG A 277 4.45 -2.33 -4.07
CA ARG A 277 5.63 -2.35 -3.19
C ARG A 277 6.69 -3.31 -3.71
N ALA A 278 7.95 -2.85 -3.71
CA ALA A 278 9.08 -3.74 -3.90
C ALA A 278 9.35 -4.50 -2.61
N LEU A 279 9.29 -5.82 -2.68
CA LEU A 279 9.42 -6.72 -1.54
C LEU A 279 10.69 -7.60 -1.60
N GLY A 280 11.68 -7.16 -2.38
CA GLY A 280 12.98 -7.82 -2.51
C GLY A 280 13.23 -8.48 -3.87
N ASN A 281 12.28 -8.41 -4.83
CA ASN A 281 12.49 -8.96 -6.17
C ASN A 281 12.73 -7.88 -7.24
N ARG A 282 12.27 -6.67 -7.01
CA ARG A 282 12.49 -5.48 -7.86
C ARG A 282 12.86 -4.29 -6.96
N SER A 283 14.02 -4.37 -6.32
CA SER A 283 14.42 -3.52 -5.21
C SER A 283 15.71 -2.73 -5.49
N ILE A 284 15.81 -1.56 -4.87
CA ILE A 284 17.07 -0.85 -4.62
C ILE A 284 17.38 -1.03 -3.14
N LEU A 285 18.59 -1.48 -2.85
CA LEU A 285 19.07 -1.82 -1.52
C LEU A 285 20.23 -0.90 -1.13
N ALA A 286 20.24 -0.46 0.14
CA ALA A 286 21.32 0.36 0.68
C ALA A 286 21.50 0.13 2.19
N ASP A 287 22.59 0.70 2.73
CA ASP A 287 22.94 0.62 4.15
C ASP A 287 22.04 1.51 5.00
N PRO A 288 21.23 0.96 5.93
CA PRO A 288 20.36 1.74 6.81
C PRO A 288 21.10 2.54 7.88
N ARG A 289 22.39 2.27 8.10
CA ARG A 289 23.23 2.96 9.10
C ARG A 289 23.66 4.36 8.63
N ASN A 290 23.64 4.60 7.31
CA ASN A 290 24.06 5.88 6.76
C ASN A 290 22.95 6.95 6.95
N PRO A 291 23.17 8.00 7.76
CA PRO A 291 22.14 9.02 8.01
C PRO A 291 21.79 9.87 6.79
N ASN A 292 22.68 9.94 5.78
CA ASN A 292 22.48 10.75 4.57
C ASN A 292 21.91 9.93 3.40
N ILE A 293 21.64 8.63 3.58
CA ILE A 293 21.26 7.75 2.48
C ILE A 293 19.94 8.17 1.81
N ASN A 294 19.01 8.76 2.58
CA ASN A 294 17.73 9.24 2.08
C ASN A 294 17.91 10.37 1.07
N ASP A 295 18.74 11.34 1.41
CA ASP A 295 19.06 12.48 0.53
C ASP A 295 19.79 12.01 -0.73
N ILE A 296 20.76 11.12 -0.57
CA ILE A 296 21.50 10.53 -1.70
C ILE A 296 20.53 9.85 -2.65
N ILE A 297 19.72 8.88 -2.18
CA ILE A 297 18.83 8.13 -3.07
C ILE A 297 17.74 9.02 -3.66
N ASN A 298 17.15 9.96 -2.90
CA ASN A 298 16.12 10.85 -3.42
C ASN A 298 16.66 11.79 -4.50
N ASN A 299 17.87 12.31 -4.35
CA ASN A 299 18.45 13.30 -5.27
C ASN A 299 19.16 12.68 -6.48
N THR A 300 19.84 11.53 -6.32
CA THR A 300 20.66 10.96 -7.40
C THR A 300 19.97 9.84 -8.19
N ILE A 301 19.02 9.13 -7.55
CA ILE A 301 18.37 7.96 -8.14
C ILE A 301 16.88 8.22 -8.40
N LYS A 302 16.14 8.64 -7.35
CA LYS A 302 14.68 8.79 -7.41
C LYS A 302 14.25 10.12 -8.03
N MET A 303 15.06 11.16 -7.95
CA MET A 303 14.74 12.52 -8.44
C MET A 303 13.33 12.96 -7.98
N ARG A 304 13.09 12.88 -6.67
CA ARG A 304 11.78 13.13 -6.04
C ARG A 304 11.93 13.97 -4.78
N GLU A 305 10.81 14.29 -4.16
CA GLU A 305 10.73 15.13 -2.97
C GLU A 305 11.51 14.52 -1.78
N ASP A 306 12.34 15.32 -1.10
CA ASP A 306 13.26 14.89 -0.04
C ASP A 306 12.56 14.34 1.20
N PHE A 307 11.34 14.82 1.48
CA PHE A 307 10.57 14.35 2.63
C PHE A 307 10.07 12.90 2.51
N ARG A 308 10.21 12.26 1.34
CA ARG A 308 9.72 10.89 1.14
C ARG A 308 10.69 9.88 1.76
N PRO A 309 10.25 9.12 2.78
CA PRO A 309 11.11 8.20 3.49
C PRO A 309 11.32 6.89 2.72
N PHE A 310 12.28 6.10 3.21
CA PHE A 310 12.52 4.73 2.76
C PHE A 310 12.17 3.73 3.87
N ALA A 311 12.03 2.47 3.48
CA ALA A 311 11.56 1.38 4.33
C ALA A 311 12.70 0.43 4.71
N PRO A 312 12.79 -0.05 5.97
CA PRO A 312 13.63 -1.17 6.32
C PRO A 312 13.00 -2.50 5.87
N ALA A 313 13.83 -3.38 5.32
CA ALA A 313 13.56 -4.80 5.20
C ALA A 313 14.40 -5.53 6.25
N VAL A 314 13.76 -6.02 7.30
CA VAL A 314 14.39 -6.63 8.49
C VAL A 314 14.13 -8.13 8.52
N LEU A 315 15.12 -8.92 8.97
CA LEU A 315 14.92 -10.35 9.24
C LEU A 315 13.80 -10.53 10.27
N GLU A 316 12.85 -11.43 9.98
CA GLU A 316 11.62 -11.58 10.77
C GLU A 316 11.91 -11.93 12.23
N GLU A 317 12.94 -12.71 12.51
CA GLU A 317 13.37 -13.07 13.87
C GLU A 317 13.89 -11.90 14.70
N HIS A 318 14.30 -10.78 14.06
CA HIS A 318 14.90 -9.62 14.71
C HIS A 318 14.01 -8.37 14.78
N TYR A 319 12.86 -8.34 14.10
CA TYR A 319 12.08 -7.09 14.00
C TYR A 319 11.66 -6.49 15.34
N LYS A 320 11.38 -7.32 16.36
CA LYS A 320 10.97 -6.86 17.70
C LYS A 320 12.07 -6.15 18.48
N GLU A 321 13.33 -6.39 18.14
CA GLU A 321 14.46 -5.72 18.76
C GLU A 321 14.52 -4.25 18.34
N TYR A 322 14.16 -3.97 17.10
CA TYR A 322 14.30 -2.66 16.45
C TYR A 322 12.98 -1.86 16.36
N PHE A 323 11.82 -2.53 16.38
CA PHE A 323 10.53 -1.90 16.13
C PHE A 323 9.50 -2.25 17.19
N ASP A 324 8.71 -1.24 17.60
CA ASP A 324 7.62 -1.39 18.56
C ASP A 324 6.35 -1.84 17.84
N THR A 325 6.28 -3.14 17.56
CA THR A 325 5.12 -3.80 16.96
C THR A 325 5.03 -5.26 17.41
N ASN A 326 3.81 -5.77 17.50
CA ASN A 326 3.53 -7.12 18.01
C ASN A 326 3.44 -8.21 16.92
N SER A 327 3.43 -7.80 15.64
CA SER A 327 3.20 -8.74 14.54
C SER A 327 4.13 -8.45 13.35
N PRO A 328 4.51 -9.47 12.54
CA PRO A 328 5.29 -9.27 11.32
C PRO A 328 4.50 -8.48 10.26
N SER A 329 5.19 -7.78 9.37
CA SER A 329 4.65 -6.98 8.27
C SER A 329 5.35 -7.32 6.94
N PRO A 330 5.05 -8.47 6.31
CA PRO A 330 5.81 -8.92 5.14
C PRO A 330 5.59 -8.04 3.89
N TYR A 331 4.53 -7.24 3.85
CA TYR A 331 4.11 -6.47 2.68
C TYR A 331 4.26 -4.95 2.84
N MET A 332 5.12 -4.46 3.74
CA MET A 332 5.29 -3.02 4.01
C MET A 332 3.98 -2.28 4.34
N SER A 333 3.07 -2.95 5.00
CA SER A 333 1.72 -2.43 5.25
C SER A 333 1.58 -1.65 6.56
N ARG A 334 2.61 -1.60 7.41
CA ARG A 334 2.54 -0.97 8.74
C ARG A 334 3.68 0.00 9.00
N ILE A 335 3.34 1.08 9.74
CA ILE A 335 4.30 2.09 10.22
C ILE A 335 4.30 2.04 11.74
N CYS A 336 5.43 1.74 12.34
CA CYS A 336 5.62 1.57 13.77
C CYS A 336 6.84 2.35 14.28
N LYS A 337 6.93 2.56 15.60
CA LYS A 337 8.07 3.27 16.21
C LYS A 337 9.35 2.46 16.10
N VAL A 338 10.44 3.16 15.84
CA VAL A 338 11.81 2.64 15.90
C VAL A 338 12.32 2.76 17.33
N LYS A 339 12.96 1.69 17.84
CA LYS A 339 13.46 1.61 19.23
C LYS A 339 14.94 1.97 19.38
N THR A 340 15.65 2.25 18.29
CA THR A 340 17.09 2.45 18.25
C THR A 340 17.46 3.61 17.34
N ASP A 341 18.62 4.20 17.55
CA ASP A 341 19.23 5.23 16.72
C ASP A 341 20.25 4.68 15.71
N THR A 342 20.47 3.36 15.70
CA THR A 342 21.50 2.71 14.87
C THR A 342 21.14 2.60 13.38
N VAL A 343 19.89 2.91 13.01
CA VAL A 343 19.36 2.76 11.63
C VAL A 343 18.70 4.06 11.13
N PRO A 344 19.40 5.19 11.17
CA PRO A 344 18.85 6.50 10.82
C PRO A 344 18.34 6.59 9.37
N GLY A 345 18.96 5.86 8.43
CA GLY A 345 18.60 5.85 7.01
C GLY A 345 17.22 5.25 6.70
N VAL A 346 16.57 4.61 7.67
CA VAL A 346 15.22 4.05 7.53
C VAL A 346 14.25 4.54 8.60
N THR A 347 14.70 5.49 9.43
CA THR A 347 13.89 6.11 10.47
C THR A 347 13.33 7.43 9.96
N HIS A 348 12.00 7.59 10.00
CA HIS A 348 11.31 8.81 9.62
C HIS A 348 11.55 9.90 10.67
N VAL A 349 11.27 11.16 10.31
CA VAL A 349 11.46 12.33 11.19
C VAL A 349 10.65 12.26 12.50
N ASP A 350 9.55 11.50 12.52
CA ASP A 350 8.71 11.26 13.70
C ASP A 350 9.15 10.04 14.53
N GLY A 351 10.32 9.46 14.22
CA GLY A 351 10.84 8.28 14.89
C GLY A 351 10.13 6.97 14.52
N THR A 352 9.40 6.95 13.39
CA THR A 352 8.72 5.75 12.88
C THR A 352 9.41 5.15 11.65
N ALA A 353 9.02 3.94 11.25
CA ALA A 353 9.43 3.32 10.00
C ALA A 353 8.29 2.46 9.41
N ARG A 354 8.21 2.39 8.07
CA ARG A 354 7.36 1.43 7.37
C ARG A 354 8.11 0.13 7.18
N ILE A 355 7.89 -0.83 8.06
CA ILE A 355 8.67 -2.06 8.10
C ILE A 355 8.23 -3.10 7.05
N GLN A 356 9.21 -3.81 6.49
CA GLN A 356 9.05 -5.11 5.85
C GLN A 356 9.75 -6.17 6.70
N THR A 357 9.02 -7.20 7.16
CA THR A 357 9.65 -8.38 7.75
C THR A 357 9.94 -9.40 6.66
N VAL A 358 11.15 -9.94 6.66
CA VAL A 358 11.61 -10.91 5.65
C VAL A 358 11.84 -12.26 6.29
N ASN A 359 11.02 -13.22 5.90
CA ASN A 359 11.10 -14.60 6.35
C ASN A 359 11.78 -15.46 5.28
N LYS A 360 12.64 -16.40 5.68
CA LYS A 360 13.39 -17.26 4.76
C LYS A 360 12.47 -18.06 3.84
N ASN A 361 11.36 -18.59 4.36
CA ASN A 361 10.42 -19.38 3.57
C ASN A 361 9.60 -18.54 2.58
N PHE A 362 9.51 -17.23 2.81
CA PHE A 362 8.77 -16.31 1.96
C PHE A 362 9.62 -15.77 0.80
N ASN A 363 10.89 -15.39 1.08
CA ASN A 363 11.83 -14.91 0.06
C ASN A 363 13.27 -15.25 0.44
N GLU A 364 13.69 -16.49 0.17
CA GLU A 364 14.99 -17.03 0.60
C GLU A 364 16.18 -16.22 0.07
N LYS A 365 16.17 -15.84 -1.20
CA LYS A 365 17.28 -15.09 -1.80
C LYS A 365 17.45 -13.72 -1.16
N PHE A 366 16.35 -13.01 -0.93
CA PHE A 366 16.38 -11.70 -0.26
C PHE A 366 16.75 -11.84 1.21
N TYR A 367 16.23 -12.85 1.90
CA TYR A 367 16.64 -13.19 3.26
C TYR A 367 18.17 -13.40 3.35
N ASN A 368 18.75 -14.15 2.43
CA ASN A 368 20.19 -14.46 2.44
C ASN A 368 21.05 -13.20 2.30
N ILE A 369 20.67 -12.22 1.46
CA ILE A 369 21.42 -10.95 1.37
C ILE A 369 21.39 -10.20 2.69
N ILE A 370 20.21 -10.08 3.32
CA ILE A 370 20.07 -9.39 4.61
C ILE A 370 20.86 -10.13 5.68
N ASN A 371 20.85 -11.46 5.69
CA ASN A 371 21.59 -12.27 6.65
C ASN A 371 23.12 -12.15 6.48
N GLU A 372 23.62 -12.08 5.23
CA GLU A 372 25.04 -11.80 5.01
C GLU A 372 25.42 -10.37 5.44
N PHE A 373 24.57 -9.38 5.19
CA PHE A 373 24.77 -8.03 5.69
C PHE A 373 24.79 -7.99 7.24
N TYR A 374 23.90 -8.74 7.88
CA TYR A 374 23.87 -8.89 9.34
C TYR A 374 25.17 -9.46 9.89
N LYS A 375 25.72 -10.52 9.27
CA LYS A 375 27.01 -11.10 9.67
C LYS A 375 28.18 -10.11 9.57
N ILE A 376 28.14 -9.20 8.59
CA ILE A 376 29.19 -8.20 8.36
C ILE A 376 29.07 -7.03 9.34
N THR A 377 27.83 -6.57 9.61
CA THR A 377 27.58 -5.28 10.25
C THR A 377 26.96 -5.35 11.64
N GLY A 378 26.39 -6.48 12.02
CA GLY A 378 25.56 -6.64 13.21
C GLY A 378 24.13 -6.02 13.08
N ILE A 379 23.76 -5.51 11.91
CA ILE A 379 22.43 -4.92 11.65
C ILE A 379 21.60 -5.87 10.77
N PRO A 380 20.50 -6.45 11.28
CA PRO A 380 19.73 -7.49 10.58
C PRO A 380 18.71 -6.92 9.58
N MET A 381 19.06 -5.83 8.88
CA MET A 381 18.16 -5.19 7.92
C MET A 381 18.90 -4.40 6.84
N LEU A 382 18.21 -4.15 5.73
CA LEU A 382 18.63 -3.24 4.67
C LEU A 382 17.57 -2.17 4.44
N LEU A 383 17.98 -1.00 3.95
CA LEU A 383 17.06 -0.08 3.29
C LEU A 383 16.56 -0.75 2.02
N ASN A 384 15.23 -0.78 1.82
CA ASN A 384 14.57 -1.32 0.65
C ASN A 384 13.61 -0.30 0.03
N THR A 385 13.80 -0.02 -1.26
CA THR A 385 12.86 0.79 -2.05
C THR A 385 12.67 0.17 -3.44
N SER A 386 11.63 0.60 -4.16
CA SER A 386 11.32 0.10 -5.51
C SER A 386 12.46 0.33 -6.50
N PHE A 387 12.72 -0.63 -7.39
CA PHE A 387 13.70 -0.47 -8.45
C PHE A 387 13.07 0.33 -9.61
N ASN A 388 13.22 1.62 -9.55
CA ASN A 388 12.82 2.60 -10.57
C ASN A 388 13.43 3.97 -10.24
N CYS A 389 13.41 4.87 -11.21
CA CYS A 389 13.64 6.30 -11.01
C CYS A 389 12.29 7.03 -10.92
N GLN A 390 11.78 7.53 -12.05
CA GLN A 390 10.48 8.20 -12.19
C GLN A 390 9.44 7.34 -12.94
N GLU A 391 9.90 6.29 -13.62
CA GLU A 391 9.07 5.29 -14.29
C GLU A 391 8.44 4.31 -13.28
N PRO A 392 7.45 3.47 -13.69
CA PRO A 392 6.97 2.35 -12.90
C PRO A 392 8.10 1.40 -12.46
N ILE A 393 7.84 0.58 -11.43
CA ILE A 393 8.79 -0.46 -10.98
C ILE A 393 9.20 -1.32 -12.17
N VAL A 394 10.51 -1.59 -12.31
CA VAL A 394 11.06 -2.38 -13.41
C VAL A 394 10.44 -3.78 -13.41
N GLU A 395 9.88 -4.21 -14.54
CA GLU A 395 9.34 -5.56 -14.68
C GLU A 395 10.34 -6.49 -15.36
N THR A 396 10.95 -6.03 -16.46
CA THR A 396 11.86 -6.86 -17.27
C THR A 396 13.32 -6.52 -16.96
N PRO A 397 14.26 -7.45 -17.25
CA PRO A 397 15.70 -7.18 -17.19
C PRO A 397 16.12 -5.97 -18.01
N ARG A 398 15.48 -5.77 -19.17
CA ARG A 398 15.74 -4.59 -20.02
C ARG A 398 15.35 -3.30 -19.32
N HIS A 399 14.24 -3.30 -18.59
CA HIS A 399 13.84 -2.13 -17.78
C HIS A 399 14.86 -1.87 -16.66
N ALA A 400 15.29 -2.93 -15.96
CA ALA A 400 16.30 -2.82 -14.90
C ALA A 400 17.61 -2.24 -15.41
N LEU A 401 18.15 -2.77 -16.52
CA LEU A 401 19.36 -2.26 -17.16
C LEU A 401 19.21 -0.81 -17.66
N LYS A 402 18.01 -0.42 -18.12
CA LYS A 402 17.76 0.96 -18.54
C LYS A 402 17.82 1.91 -17.34
N THR A 403 17.17 1.56 -16.22
CA THR A 403 17.21 2.35 -14.99
C THR A 403 18.61 2.41 -14.40
N PHE A 404 19.31 1.28 -14.34
CA PHE A 404 20.71 1.17 -13.90
C PHE A 404 21.63 2.15 -14.67
N LYS A 405 21.57 2.13 -16.01
CA LYS A 405 22.39 3.02 -16.85
C LYS A 405 22.03 4.50 -16.76
N LYS A 406 20.85 4.83 -16.25
CA LYS A 406 20.33 6.19 -16.16
C LYS A 406 20.59 6.81 -14.79
N THR A 407 20.93 6.02 -13.79
CA THR A 407 21.05 6.43 -12.39
C THR A 407 22.40 6.04 -11.81
N ASP A 408 22.74 6.58 -10.64
CA ASP A 408 24.00 6.33 -9.93
C ASP A 408 23.89 5.03 -9.06
N LEU A 409 23.30 3.97 -9.61
CA LEU A 409 23.30 2.65 -8.99
C LEU A 409 24.64 1.93 -9.25
N ASP A 410 25.10 1.17 -8.23
CA ASP A 410 26.32 0.36 -8.26
C ASP A 410 26.07 -1.09 -8.70
#